data_3b930de69367ee3e56fc233884f584b5
#
_entry.id   3b930de69367ee3e56fc233884f584b5
#
_cell.length_a   1.000
_cell.length_b   1.000
_cell.length_c   1.000
_cell.angle_alpha   90.00
_cell.angle_beta   90.00
_cell.angle_gamma   90.00
#
_symmetry.space_group_name_H-M   'P 1'
#
loop_
_entity.id
_entity.type
_entity.pdbx_description
1 polymer ?
#
loop_
_entity_poly.entity_id
_entity_poly.type
_entity_poly.pdbx_seq_one_letter_code
_entity_poly.pdbx_strand_id
1 'polypeptide(L)' 'MPVVTIKLAGSLSREQKQRIAEEVTATLERHAHKPASFTYIAFEELPEENWAIGGSLLDED' A
#
# COMPACT_ATOMS: atom_id res chain seq x y z
N MET A 1 14.65 -0.14 -10.41
CA MET A 1 13.35 0.51 -10.34
C MET A 1 12.50 -0.20 -9.29
N PRO A 2 12.37 0.36 -8.07
CA PRO A 2 11.57 -0.32 -7.06
C PRO A 2 10.07 -0.18 -7.34
N VAL A 3 9.36 -1.26 -7.09
CA VAL A 3 7.91 -1.27 -7.19
C VAL A 3 7.36 -1.79 -5.86
N VAL A 4 6.48 -1.01 -5.24
CA VAL A 4 5.88 -1.35 -3.96
C VAL A 4 4.38 -1.47 -4.14
N THR A 5 3.81 -2.56 -3.68
CA THR A 5 2.36 -2.74 -3.71
C THR A 5 1.84 -2.82 -2.28
N ILE A 6 0.86 -1.99 -1.97
CA ILE A 6 0.24 -1.97 -0.67
C ILE A 6 -1.21 -2.43 -0.82
N LYS A 7 -1.48 -3.63 -0.33
CA LYS A 7 -2.84 -4.18 -0.34
C LYS A 7 -3.46 -3.97 1.03
N LEU A 8 -4.68 -3.50 1.05
CA LEU A 8 -5.36 -3.27 2.32
C LEU A 8 -6.86 -3.51 2.19
N ALA A 9 -7.47 -3.80 3.31
CA ALA A 9 -8.92 -3.91 3.40
C ALA A 9 -9.47 -2.51 3.67
N GLY A 10 -10.52 -2.15 2.95
CA GLY A 10 -11.11 -0.82 3.09
C GLY A 10 -10.47 0.19 2.17
N SER A 11 -10.57 1.46 2.55
CA SER A 11 -10.08 2.53 1.69
C SER A 11 -9.36 3.61 2.47
N LEU A 12 -8.51 4.32 1.78
CA LEU A 12 -7.77 5.44 2.33
C LEU A 12 -8.16 6.71 1.57
N SER A 13 -8.04 7.85 2.22
CA SER A 13 -8.25 9.12 1.54
C SER A 13 -7.06 9.40 0.62
N ARG A 14 -7.25 10.32 -0.32
CA ARG A 14 -6.17 10.71 -1.20
C ARG A 14 -4.99 11.30 -0.41
N GLU A 15 -5.29 12.06 0.64
CA GLU A 15 -4.24 12.65 1.48
C GLU A 15 -3.44 11.58 2.20
N GLN A 16 -4.10 10.56 2.73
CA GLN A 16 -3.41 9.46 3.38
C GLN A 16 -2.48 8.73 2.40
N LYS A 17 -2.95 8.48 1.19
CA LYS A 17 -2.13 7.84 0.17
C LYS A 17 -0.92 8.70 -0.19
N GLN A 18 -1.11 10.01 -0.31
CA GLN A 18 -0.03 10.91 -0.63
C GLN A 18 1.06 10.87 0.45
N ARG A 19 0.64 10.91 1.71
CA ARG A 19 1.59 10.85 2.82
C ARG A 19 2.35 9.53 2.87
N ILE A 20 1.64 8.43 2.68
CA ILE A 20 2.25 7.12 2.69
C ILE A 20 3.25 7.00 1.52
N ALA A 21 2.86 7.47 0.35
CA ALA A 21 3.74 7.43 -0.82
C ALA A 21 5.02 8.22 -0.57
N GLU A 22 4.90 9.40 0.02
CA GLU A 22 6.06 10.21 0.33
C GLU A 22 7.02 9.53 1.30
N GLU A 23 6.47 8.96 2.37
CA GLU A 23 7.30 8.36 3.41
C GLU A 23 7.94 7.04 2.98
N VAL A 24 7.19 6.22 2.24
CA VAL A 24 7.73 4.96 1.73
C VAL A 24 8.85 5.24 0.71
N THR A 25 8.61 6.21 -0.17
CA THR A 25 9.61 6.61 -1.16
C THR A 25 10.87 7.12 -0.47
N ALA A 26 10.72 7.96 0.56
CA ALA A 26 11.85 8.50 1.31
C ALA A 26 12.64 7.40 2.00
N THR A 27 11.94 6.38 2.50
CA THR A 27 12.59 5.25 3.16
C THR A 27 13.46 4.46 2.18
N LEU A 28 12.94 4.21 0.98
CA LEU A 28 13.70 3.48 -0.03
C LEU A 28 14.89 4.29 -0.53
N GLU A 29 14.74 5.59 -0.64
CA GLU A 29 15.84 6.45 -1.05
C GLU A 29 16.94 6.45 0.00
N ARG A 30 16.55 6.59 1.27
CA ARG A 30 17.51 6.69 2.37
C ARG A 30 18.25 5.39 2.65
N HIS A 31 17.53 4.28 2.67
CA HIS A 31 18.09 2.99 3.08
C HIS A 31 18.53 2.10 1.93
N ALA A 32 17.88 2.19 0.79
CA ALA A 32 18.18 1.36 -0.36
C ALA A 32 18.91 2.12 -1.47
N HIS A 33 19.08 3.43 -1.29
CA HIS A 33 19.71 4.31 -2.26
C HIS A 33 19.04 4.26 -3.63
N LYS A 34 17.70 4.15 -3.62
CA LYS A 34 16.92 4.14 -4.85
C LYS A 34 16.32 5.52 -5.07
N PRO A 35 16.57 6.12 -6.25
CA PRO A 35 16.06 7.46 -6.52
C PRO A 35 14.53 7.52 -6.44
N ALA A 36 14.03 8.57 -5.82
CA ALA A 36 12.59 8.77 -5.68
C ALA A 36 11.89 8.79 -7.04
N SER A 37 12.54 9.33 -8.06
CA SER A 37 11.96 9.45 -9.39
C SER A 37 11.72 8.11 -10.09
N PHE A 38 12.32 7.03 -9.58
CA PHE A 38 12.14 5.70 -10.16
C PHE A 38 11.33 4.76 -9.27
N THR A 39 10.82 5.26 -8.16
CA THR A 39 10.06 4.43 -7.22
C THR A 39 8.57 4.50 -7.55
N TYR A 40 7.97 3.34 -7.74
CA TYR A 40 6.55 3.22 -8.04
C TYR A 40 5.83 2.59 -6.87
N ILE A 41 4.67 3.13 -6.51
CA ILE A 41 3.86 2.59 -5.43
C ILE A 41 2.43 2.44 -5.93
N ALA A 42 1.86 1.27 -5.74
CA ALA A 42 0.47 1.01 -6.10
C ALA A 42 -0.31 0.66 -4.83
N PHE A 43 -1.50 1.23 -4.71
CA PHE A 43 -2.41 0.91 -3.63
C PHE A 43 -3.53 0.04 -4.19
N GLU A 44 -3.76 -1.10 -3.57
CA GLU A 44 -4.86 -1.97 -3.94
C GLU A 44 -5.83 -2.02 -2.78
N GLU A 45 -6.93 -1.30 -2.93
CA GLU A 45 -7.96 -1.22 -1.90
C GLU A 45 -9.03 -2.26 -2.22
N LEU A 46 -9.14 -3.27 -1.38
CA LEU A 46 -10.08 -4.35 -1.59
C LEU A 46 -11.13 -4.34 -0.48
N PRO A 47 -12.41 -4.52 -0.83
CA PRO A 47 -13.44 -4.58 0.21
C PRO A 47 -13.22 -5.81 1.08
N GLU A 48 -13.75 -5.77 2.30
CA GLU A 48 -13.54 -6.85 3.25
C GLU A 48 -14.05 -8.20 2.73
N GLU A 49 -15.07 -8.18 1.88
CA GLU A 49 -15.59 -9.42 1.28
C GLU A 49 -14.61 -10.08 0.32
N ASN A 50 -13.55 -9.36 -0.07
CA ASN A 50 -12.53 -9.91 -0.94
C ASN A 50 -11.34 -10.50 -0.17
N TRP A 51 -11.43 -10.52 1.15
CA TRP A 51 -10.40 -11.06 2.01
C TRP A 51 -10.96 -12.23 2.82
N ALA A 52 -10.16 -13.26 2.98
CA ALA A 52 -10.53 -14.40 3.82
C ALA A 52 -9.36 -14.79 4.70
N ILE A 53 -9.67 -15.21 5.91
CA ILE A 53 -8.68 -15.81 6.80
C ILE A 53 -9.31 -17.07 7.38
N GLY A 54 -8.57 -18.20 7.29
CA GLY A 54 -9.09 -19.46 7.80
C GLY A 54 -10.39 -19.90 7.15
N GLY A 55 -10.65 -19.46 5.91
CA GLY A 55 -11.86 -19.79 5.19
C GLY A 55 -13.04 -18.87 5.45
N SER A 56 -12.87 -17.87 6.30
CA SER A 56 -13.96 -16.92 6.60
C SER A 56 -13.64 -15.55 6.01
N LEU A 57 -14.63 -14.95 5.38
CA LEU A 57 -14.48 -13.61 4.81
C LEU A 57 -14.41 -12.59 5.94
N LEU A 58 -13.63 -11.52 5.74
CA LEU A 58 -13.43 -10.52 6.78
C LEU A 58 -14.68 -9.69 7.10
N ASP A 59 -15.66 -9.70 6.22
CA ASP A 59 -16.90 -8.96 6.48
C ASP A 59 -17.90 -9.74 7.33
N GLU A 60 -17.54 -10.95 7.73
CA GLU A 60 -18.39 -11.76 8.62
C GLU A 60 -18.20 -11.33 10.08
N ASP A 61 -19.28 -11.34 10.83
CA ASP A 61 -19.27 -11.02 12.25
C ASP A 61 -18.78 -12.19 13.10
#